data_84fbb4f074c5f75b68dced3769f2a2b1
#
_entry.id   84fbb4f074c5f75b68dced3769f2a2b1
#
_cell.length_a   1.000
_cell.length_b   1.000
_cell.length_c   1.000
_cell.angle_alpha   90.00
_cell.angle_beta   90.00
_cell.angle_gamma   90.00
#
_symmetry.space_group_name_H-M   'P 1'
#
loop_
_entity.id
_entity.type
_entity.pdbx_description
1 polymer ?
#
loop_
_entity_poly.entity_id
_entity_poly.type
_entity_poly.pdbx_seq_one_letter_code
_entity_poly.pdbx_strand_id
1 'polypeptide(L)'
;MLIYQTDQDWKYSLGRIFQPFYWKLRGDLVAPMLIGTLSVLYFTIALVLIIRLFRLQNKLQIAFLCALLAVNITITSTFATDIHEGDTYMLALLCATLSVAAFRKAHLILGGVFICLCLGLYQAYLQVAVGLLLLLFMQDLLDGENFKKVFFFGLKSIAMLLGGSVAYTLIMRFILHVKNITLTNNYNGLADVGDYSTTSIPNLIVKTYQYIITEWLHPQTFRSGFVGLANAGIILLTILLFVLLLVTKVESNSSRVLLLILFLLFPFGINIVYFVSKGMEHTLMTFSFGLLYLLFVLLLHYFPLSKIQKYLPYAAYA
;
A
#
# COMPACT_ATOMS: atom_id res chain seq x y z
N MET A 1 -6.22 33.27 14.32
CA MET A 1 -7.33 32.50 14.93
C MET A 1 -6.87 31.05 14.99
N LEU A 2 -6.80 30.43 16.17
CA LEU A 2 -6.47 29.02 16.30
C LEU A 2 -7.77 28.23 16.03
N ILE A 3 -7.71 27.29 15.09
CA ILE A 3 -8.82 26.39 14.76
C ILE A 3 -8.53 25.06 15.45
N TYR A 4 -9.48 24.56 16.21
CA TYR A 4 -9.41 23.28 16.89
C TYR A 4 -10.25 22.22 16.16
N GLN A 5 -9.77 20.98 16.22
CA GLN A 5 -10.51 19.85 15.68
C GLN A 5 -11.68 19.50 16.60
N THR A 6 -12.91 19.67 16.11
CA THR A 6 -14.12 19.50 16.93
C THR A 6 -14.90 18.25 16.60
N ASP A 7 -14.68 17.64 15.42
CA ASP A 7 -15.52 16.58 14.89
C ASP A 7 -14.99 15.17 15.23
N GLN A 8 -14.75 14.93 16.53
CA GLN A 8 -14.21 13.66 17.00
C GLN A 8 -15.19 12.49 16.83
N ASP A 9 -16.48 12.72 17.10
CA ASP A 9 -17.51 11.67 17.06
C ASP A 9 -17.75 11.17 15.64
N TRP A 10 -17.66 12.05 14.65
CA TRP A 10 -17.66 11.67 13.24
C TRP A 10 -16.53 10.68 12.89
N LYS A 11 -15.33 10.88 13.42
CA LYS A 11 -14.22 9.97 13.16
C LYS A 11 -14.40 8.60 13.81
N TYR A 12 -14.97 8.56 15.01
CA TYR A 12 -15.35 7.30 15.63
C TYR A 12 -16.41 6.56 14.80
N SER A 13 -17.43 7.26 14.28
CA SER A 13 -18.46 6.66 13.43
C SER A 13 -17.91 6.14 12.09
N LEU A 14 -16.74 6.63 11.63
CA LEU A 14 -16.00 6.10 10.47
C LEU A 14 -15.05 4.94 10.84
N GLY A 15 -15.03 4.49 12.08
CA GLY A 15 -14.09 3.46 12.55
C GLY A 15 -12.63 3.95 12.73
N ARG A 16 -12.36 5.25 12.58
CA ARG A 16 -11.02 5.85 12.73
C ARG A 16 -10.73 6.15 14.21
N ILE A 17 -10.77 5.10 15.03
CA ILE A 17 -10.81 5.19 16.49
C ILE A 17 -9.56 5.80 17.13
N PHE A 18 -8.40 5.69 16.49
CA PHE A 18 -7.15 6.26 17.00
C PHE A 18 -6.87 7.65 16.47
N GLN A 19 -7.60 8.12 15.47
CA GLN A 19 -7.43 9.46 14.92
C GLN A 19 -7.76 10.56 15.92
N PRO A 20 -8.91 10.54 16.65
CA PRO A 20 -9.18 11.54 17.67
C PRO A 20 -8.19 11.51 18.84
N PHE A 21 -7.69 10.31 19.20
CA PHE A 21 -6.64 10.20 20.22
C PHE A 21 -5.33 10.85 19.76
N TYR A 22 -4.90 10.59 18.53
CA TYR A 22 -3.72 11.24 17.94
C TYR A 22 -3.87 12.76 17.87
N TRP A 23 -5.06 13.28 17.51
CA TRP A 23 -5.31 14.71 17.49
C TRP A 23 -5.11 15.37 18.86
N LYS A 24 -5.56 14.71 19.95
CA LYS A 24 -5.31 15.17 21.32
C LYS A 24 -3.82 15.25 21.65
N LEU A 25 -3.03 14.28 21.21
CA LEU A 25 -1.56 14.34 21.36
C LEU A 25 -0.96 15.52 20.62
N ARG A 26 -1.55 15.92 19.49
CA ARG A 26 -1.17 17.13 18.73
C ARG A 26 -1.74 18.43 19.32
N GLY A 27 -2.53 18.36 20.40
CA GLY A 27 -3.19 19.50 21.02
C GLY A 27 -4.47 19.96 20.34
N ASP A 28 -5.14 19.08 19.58
CA ASP A 28 -6.35 19.33 18.78
C ASP A 28 -6.23 20.49 17.78
N LEU A 29 -5.02 21.00 17.53
CA LEU A 29 -4.78 22.16 16.67
C LEU A 29 -4.90 21.79 15.18
N VAL A 30 -5.66 22.58 14.42
CA VAL A 30 -5.64 22.59 12.97
C VAL A 30 -4.65 23.63 12.48
N ALA A 31 -3.35 23.29 12.55
CA ALA A 31 -2.25 24.15 12.13
C ALA A 31 -1.61 23.54 10.86
N PRO A 32 -1.91 24.05 9.64
CA PRO A 32 -1.45 23.44 8.37
C PRO A 32 0.08 23.25 8.33
N MET A 33 0.86 24.20 8.85
CA MET A 33 2.32 24.07 8.90
C MET A 33 2.78 22.90 9.77
N LEU A 34 2.20 22.74 10.97
CA LEU A 34 2.51 21.63 11.87
C LEU A 34 2.12 20.30 11.24
N ILE A 35 0.89 20.21 10.72
CA ILE A 35 0.37 19.01 10.06
C ILE A 35 1.20 18.63 8.85
N GLY A 36 1.52 19.61 7.99
CA GLY A 36 2.37 19.40 6.82
C GLY A 36 3.78 18.91 7.21
N THR A 37 4.39 19.50 8.23
CA THR A 37 5.71 19.08 8.72
C THR A 37 5.68 17.64 9.25
N LEU A 38 4.68 17.30 10.08
CA LEU A 38 4.51 15.93 10.60
C LEU A 38 4.22 14.94 9.47
N SER A 39 3.40 15.33 8.49
CA SER A 39 3.11 14.49 7.30
C SER A 39 4.40 14.17 6.56
N VAL A 40 5.23 15.16 6.23
CA VAL A 40 6.51 14.96 5.54
C VAL A 40 7.45 14.09 6.37
N LEU A 41 7.51 14.29 7.68
CA LEU A 41 8.33 13.49 8.59
C LEU A 41 7.92 12.01 8.54
N TYR A 42 6.63 11.70 8.76
CA TYR A 42 6.14 10.32 8.76
C TYR A 42 6.30 9.66 7.40
N PHE A 43 6.01 10.39 6.34
CA PHE A 43 6.22 9.93 4.97
C PHE A 43 7.68 9.60 4.70
N THR A 44 8.60 10.49 5.07
CA THR A 44 10.05 10.28 4.88
C THR A 44 10.54 9.04 5.64
N ILE A 45 10.11 8.86 6.90
CA ILE A 45 10.46 7.67 7.69
C ILE A 45 9.93 6.41 7.00
N ALA A 46 8.69 6.42 6.52
CA ALA A 46 8.11 5.29 5.79
C ALA A 46 8.92 4.97 4.52
N LEU A 47 9.31 5.97 3.71
CA LEU A 47 10.16 5.77 2.54
C LEU A 47 11.52 5.17 2.89
N VAL A 48 12.19 5.68 3.93
CA VAL A 48 13.48 5.13 4.40
C VAL A 48 13.33 3.67 4.82
N LEU A 49 12.24 3.32 5.50
CA LEU A 49 11.95 1.93 5.87
C LEU A 49 11.72 1.05 4.65
N ILE A 50 10.97 1.52 3.64
CA ILE A 50 10.74 0.81 2.38
C ILE A 50 12.08 0.56 1.66
N ILE A 51 12.92 1.59 1.51
CA ILE A 51 14.23 1.47 0.87
C ILE A 51 15.10 0.41 1.58
N ARG A 52 15.13 0.43 2.92
CA ARG A 52 15.86 -0.53 3.74
C ARG A 52 15.28 -1.95 3.65
N LEU A 53 13.96 -2.07 3.66
CA LEU A 53 13.24 -3.34 3.60
C LEU A 53 13.58 -4.09 2.30
N PHE A 54 13.60 -3.36 1.18
CA PHE A 54 13.91 -3.90 -0.15
C PHE A 54 15.40 -3.82 -0.51
N ARG A 55 16.26 -3.38 0.41
CA ARG A 55 17.73 -3.31 0.23
C ARG A 55 18.16 -2.57 -1.04
N LEU A 56 17.41 -1.53 -1.41
CA LEU A 56 17.76 -0.72 -2.59
C LEU A 56 19.04 0.06 -2.34
N GLN A 57 20.00 -0.02 -3.27
CA GLN A 57 21.33 0.61 -3.14
C GLN A 57 21.61 1.65 -4.23
N ASN A 58 20.98 1.50 -5.39
CA ASN A 58 21.20 2.41 -6.50
C ASN A 58 20.53 3.76 -6.23
N LYS A 59 21.34 4.83 -6.13
CA LYS A 59 20.87 6.18 -5.80
C LYS A 59 19.84 6.72 -6.80
N LEU A 60 19.99 6.43 -8.10
CA LEU A 60 19.04 6.87 -9.13
C LEU A 60 17.70 6.14 -8.99
N GLN A 61 17.70 4.83 -8.74
CA GLN A 61 16.49 4.06 -8.49
C GLN A 61 15.76 4.55 -7.24
N ILE A 62 16.51 4.84 -6.17
CA ILE A 62 15.96 5.40 -4.92
C ILE A 62 15.35 6.76 -5.18
N ALA A 63 16.07 7.67 -5.84
CA ALA A 63 15.58 9.02 -6.13
C ALA A 63 14.32 8.98 -7.01
N PHE A 64 14.31 8.14 -8.04
CA PHE A 64 13.17 7.94 -8.93
C PHE A 64 11.94 7.40 -8.16
N LEU A 65 12.12 6.36 -7.34
CA LEU A 65 11.05 5.80 -6.51
C LEU A 65 10.49 6.84 -5.54
N CYS A 66 11.37 7.54 -4.81
CA CYS A 66 10.95 8.57 -3.85
C CYS A 66 10.18 9.70 -4.54
N ALA A 67 10.63 10.15 -5.72
CA ALA A 67 9.93 11.17 -6.49
C ALA A 67 8.54 10.70 -6.92
N LEU A 68 8.41 9.49 -7.48
CA LEU A 68 7.13 8.93 -7.91
C LEU A 68 6.15 8.72 -6.75
N LEU A 69 6.64 8.26 -5.60
CA LEU A 69 5.79 8.09 -4.42
C LEU A 69 5.40 9.44 -3.79
N ALA A 70 6.27 10.46 -3.85
CA ALA A 70 5.97 11.79 -3.33
C ALA A 70 4.94 12.54 -4.17
N VAL A 71 4.95 12.37 -5.49
CA VAL A 71 3.96 12.98 -6.41
C VAL A 71 2.73 12.08 -6.63
N ASN A 72 2.58 11.02 -5.85
CA ASN A 72 1.40 10.14 -5.90
C ASN A 72 0.13 10.98 -5.73
N ILE A 73 -0.90 10.64 -6.50
CA ILE A 73 -2.17 11.36 -6.52
C ILE A 73 -2.83 11.47 -5.15
N THR A 74 -2.73 10.42 -4.32
CA THR A 74 -3.25 10.42 -2.96
C THR A 74 -2.56 11.46 -2.09
N ILE A 75 -1.23 11.58 -2.19
CA ILE A 75 -0.45 12.60 -1.46
C ILE A 75 -0.87 14.00 -1.90
N THR A 76 -0.86 14.25 -3.21
CA THR A 76 -1.24 15.57 -3.76
C THR A 76 -2.67 15.95 -3.41
N SER A 77 -3.63 15.01 -3.53
CA SER A 77 -5.02 15.25 -3.13
C SER A 77 -5.15 15.51 -1.62
N THR A 78 -4.45 14.74 -0.78
CA THR A 78 -4.46 14.96 0.68
C THR A 78 -4.01 16.37 1.03
N PHE A 79 -2.91 16.86 0.44
CA PHE A 79 -2.44 18.22 0.70
C PHE A 79 -3.31 19.30 0.08
N ALA A 80 -4.01 19.01 -1.02
CA ALA A 80 -4.88 19.97 -1.68
C ALA A 80 -6.26 20.12 -1.02
N THR A 81 -6.84 19.01 -0.53
CA THR A 81 -8.25 18.99 -0.06
C THR A 81 -8.41 18.62 1.42
N ASP A 82 -7.52 17.81 1.96
CA ASP A 82 -7.66 17.21 3.30
C ASP A 82 -6.40 17.38 4.16
N ILE A 83 -5.72 18.52 4.01
CA ILE A 83 -4.46 18.79 4.72
C ILE A 83 -4.60 18.60 6.24
N HIS A 84 -5.77 18.89 6.81
CA HIS A 84 -6.05 18.76 8.24
C HIS A 84 -5.94 17.32 8.78
N GLU A 85 -5.99 16.32 7.90
CA GLU A 85 -5.81 14.90 8.20
C GLU A 85 -4.49 14.33 7.68
N GLY A 86 -3.68 15.13 7.00
CA GLY A 86 -2.51 14.66 6.26
C GLY A 86 -1.50 13.92 7.14
N ASP A 87 -1.22 14.41 8.33
CA ASP A 87 -0.32 13.75 9.29
C ASP A 87 -0.85 12.41 9.80
N THR A 88 -2.16 12.30 9.99
CA THR A 88 -2.82 11.05 10.39
C THR A 88 -2.72 10.00 9.30
N TYR A 89 -2.92 10.39 8.04
CA TYR A 89 -2.80 9.48 6.90
C TYR A 89 -1.35 9.02 6.71
N MET A 90 -0.38 9.94 6.83
CA MET A 90 1.04 9.57 6.74
C MET A 90 1.51 8.73 7.93
N LEU A 91 0.92 8.91 9.12
CA LEU A 91 1.15 8.04 10.27
C LEU A 91 0.58 6.64 10.04
N ALA A 92 -0.60 6.53 9.41
CA ALA A 92 -1.16 5.23 9.02
C ALA A 92 -0.27 4.50 8.00
N LEU A 93 0.29 5.24 7.01
CA LEU A 93 1.30 4.71 6.08
C LEU A 93 2.54 4.19 6.82
N LEU A 94 3.04 4.98 7.77
CA LEU A 94 4.18 4.59 8.59
C LEU A 94 3.88 3.33 9.40
N CYS A 95 2.70 3.23 10.03
CA CYS A 95 2.28 2.03 10.76
C CYS A 95 2.19 0.81 9.84
N ALA A 96 1.63 0.94 8.63
CA ALA A 96 1.59 -0.14 7.64
C ALA A 96 3.01 -0.63 7.28
N THR A 97 3.94 0.30 7.08
CA THR A 97 5.35 -0.02 6.76
C THR A 97 6.08 -0.63 7.96
N LEU A 98 5.87 -0.11 9.18
CA LEU A 98 6.43 -0.66 10.41
C LEU A 98 5.93 -2.08 10.69
N SER A 99 4.66 -2.38 10.37
CA SER A 99 4.12 -3.73 10.47
C SER A 99 4.94 -4.73 9.66
N VAL A 100 5.22 -4.40 8.40
CA VAL A 100 6.01 -5.27 7.50
C VAL A 100 7.46 -5.34 7.96
N ALA A 101 8.05 -4.24 8.44
CA ALA A 101 9.40 -4.23 8.98
C ALA A 101 9.53 -5.07 10.26
N ALA A 102 8.53 -5.03 11.16
CA ALA A 102 8.45 -5.89 12.33
C ALA A 102 8.30 -7.36 11.94
N PHE A 103 7.42 -7.67 10.99
CA PHE A 103 7.24 -9.00 10.44
C PHE A 103 8.56 -9.57 9.89
N ARG A 104 9.32 -8.79 9.12
CA ARG A 104 10.62 -9.19 8.56
C ARG A 104 11.63 -9.58 9.65
N LYS A 105 11.53 -8.97 10.84
CA LYS A 105 12.34 -9.28 12.02
C LYS A 105 11.72 -10.37 12.89
N ALA A 106 10.73 -11.11 12.41
CA ALA A 106 10.00 -12.17 13.14
C ALA A 106 9.19 -11.68 14.36
N HIS A 107 8.90 -10.39 14.48
CA HIS A 107 8.07 -9.82 15.54
C HIS A 107 6.59 -9.77 15.12
N LEU A 108 5.93 -10.93 15.05
CA LEU A 108 4.54 -11.07 14.57
C LEU A 108 3.54 -10.23 15.37
N ILE A 109 3.63 -10.29 16.71
CA ILE A 109 2.71 -9.55 17.59
C ILE A 109 2.86 -8.04 17.35
N LEU A 110 4.10 -7.54 17.31
CA LEU A 110 4.37 -6.14 17.06
C LEU A 110 3.87 -5.71 15.67
N GLY A 111 4.03 -6.58 14.66
CA GLY A 111 3.46 -6.36 13.33
C GLY A 111 1.94 -6.24 13.37
N GLY A 112 1.27 -7.12 14.12
CA GLY A 112 -0.19 -7.07 14.33
C GLY A 112 -0.65 -5.80 15.06
N VAL A 113 0.12 -5.34 16.07
CA VAL A 113 -0.15 -4.06 16.76
C VAL A 113 -0.09 -2.89 15.76
N PHE A 114 0.92 -2.84 14.89
CA PHE A 114 1.00 -1.80 13.87
C PHE A 114 -0.12 -1.89 12.83
N ILE A 115 -0.62 -3.08 12.47
CA ILE A 115 -1.83 -3.23 11.63
C ILE A 115 -3.05 -2.67 12.36
N CYS A 116 -3.24 -2.98 13.64
CA CYS A 116 -4.32 -2.43 14.45
C CYS A 116 -4.29 -0.89 14.48
N LEU A 117 -3.11 -0.31 14.72
CA LEU A 117 -2.92 1.16 14.70
C LEU A 117 -3.21 1.74 13.31
N CYS A 118 -2.69 1.12 12.24
CA CYS A 118 -2.94 1.54 10.87
C CYS A 118 -4.44 1.61 10.57
N LEU A 119 -5.19 0.53 10.86
CA LEU A 119 -6.63 0.46 10.65
C LEU A 119 -7.41 1.50 11.46
N GLY A 120 -7.03 1.71 12.70
CA GLY A 120 -7.70 2.68 13.58
C GLY A 120 -7.36 4.15 13.27
N LEU A 121 -6.29 4.41 12.50
CA LEU A 121 -5.96 5.74 11.95
C LEU A 121 -6.64 5.95 10.60
N TYR A 122 -6.39 5.04 9.63
CA TYR A 122 -7.00 5.09 8.30
C TYR A 122 -6.97 3.73 7.62
N GLN A 123 -8.13 3.09 7.49
CA GLN A 123 -8.28 1.70 7.04
C GLN A 123 -7.69 1.42 5.64
N ALA A 124 -7.71 2.42 4.75
CA ALA A 124 -7.24 2.28 3.38
C ALA A 124 -5.75 1.92 3.27
N TYR A 125 -4.94 2.24 4.29
CA TYR A 125 -3.50 1.91 4.24
C TYR A 125 -3.17 0.44 4.56
N LEU A 126 -4.16 -0.38 4.94
CA LEU A 126 -3.97 -1.85 5.05
C LEU A 126 -3.44 -2.44 3.74
N GLN A 127 -3.95 -1.99 2.60
CA GLN A 127 -3.50 -2.46 1.28
C GLN A 127 -2.03 -2.14 0.97
N VAL A 128 -1.46 -1.11 1.63
CA VAL A 128 -0.01 -0.85 1.54
C VAL A 128 0.77 -1.97 2.25
N ALA A 129 0.35 -2.38 3.45
CA ALA A 129 1.00 -3.49 4.15
C ALA A 129 0.90 -4.79 3.34
N VAL A 130 -0.28 -5.09 2.77
CA VAL A 130 -0.49 -6.26 1.91
C VAL A 130 0.43 -6.21 0.69
N GLY A 131 0.48 -5.08 -0.03
CA GLY A 131 1.33 -4.91 -1.20
C GLY A 131 2.82 -5.06 -0.88
N LEU A 132 3.30 -4.45 0.22
CA LEU A 132 4.68 -4.58 0.67
C LEU A 132 5.04 -6.03 1.07
N LEU A 133 4.13 -6.78 1.69
CA LEU A 133 4.32 -8.20 2.00
C LEU A 133 4.44 -9.04 0.73
N LEU A 134 3.57 -8.83 -0.25
CA LEU A 134 3.63 -9.53 -1.54
C LEU A 134 4.95 -9.25 -2.25
N LEU A 135 5.39 -8.00 -2.30
CA LEU A 135 6.69 -7.62 -2.86
C LEU A 135 7.86 -8.26 -2.11
N LEU A 136 7.78 -8.34 -0.77
CA LEU A 136 8.80 -8.97 0.05
C LEU A 136 8.93 -10.47 -0.25
N PHE A 137 7.83 -11.18 -0.44
CA PHE A 137 7.83 -12.59 -0.81
C PHE A 137 8.34 -12.81 -2.23
N MET A 138 8.00 -11.93 -3.17
CA MET A 138 8.59 -11.95 -4.52
C MET A 138 10.11 -11.73 -4.46
N GLN A 139 10.57 -10.77 -3.63
CA GLN A 139 11.99 -10.54 -3.39
C GLN A 139 12.69 -11.79 -2.84
N ASP A 140 12.13 -12.43 -1.82
CA ASP A 140 12.73 -13.62 -1.21
C ASP A 140 12.88 -14.76 -2.23
N LEU A 141 11.88 -14.96 -3.12
CA LEU A 141 11.99 -15.96 -4.20
C LEU A 141 13.05 -15.58 -5.24
N LEU A 142 13.20 -14.29 -5.57
CA LEU A 142 14.24 -13.79 -6.47
C LEU A 142 15.64 -13.86 -5.83
N ASP A 143 15.74 -13.79 -4.50
CA ASP A 143 16.97 -14.02 -3.73
C ASP A 143 17.34 -15.52 -3.64
N GLY A 144 16.50 -16.43 -4.15
CA GLY A 144 16.75 -17.88 -4.15
C GLY A 144 16.28 -18.58 -2.88
N GLU A 145 15.45 -17.94 -2.05
CA GLU A 145 14.87 -18.57 -0.86
C GLU A 145 13.95 -19.75 -1.24
N ASN A 146 13.92 -20.76 -0.37
CA ASN A 146 13.16 -21.97 -0.61
C ASN A 146 11.65 -21.69 -0.63
N PHE A 147 10.94 -22.26 -1.61
CA PHE A 147 9.47 -22.20 -1.74
C PHE A 147 8.73 -22.43 -0.42
N LYS A 148 9.08 -23.52 0.32
CA LYS A 148 8.40 -23.85 1.59
C LYS A 148 8.55 -22.73 2.62
N LYS A 149 9.76 -22.17 2.73
CA LYS A 149 10.04 -21.06 3.66
C LYS A 149 9.17 -19.85 3.33
N VAL A 150 9.14 -19.42 2.06
CA VAL A 150 8.35 -18.26 1.62
C VAL A 150 6.85 -18.53 1.80
N PHE A 151 6.38 -19.74 1.48
CA PHE A 151 4.98 -20.12 1.68
C PHE A 151 4.56 -20.03 3.16
N PHE A 152 5.36 -20.60 4.08
CA PHE A 152 5.08 -20.51 5.51
C PHE A 152 5.20 -19.07 6.06
N PHE A 153 6.09 -18.26 5.49
CA PHE A 153 6.14 -16.84 5.79
C PHE A 153 4.85 -16.14 5.34
N GLY A 154 4.33 -16.48 4.17
CA GLY A 154 3.03 -16.01 3.69
C GLY A 154 1.89 -16.34 4.67
N LEU A 155 1.80 -17.59 5.15
CA LEU A 155 0.80 -17.98 6.16
C LEU A 155 0.94 -17.21 7.47
N LYS A 156 2.17 -16.98 7.95
CA LYS A 156 2.42 -16.14 9.13
C LYS A 156 2.00 -14.69 8.93
N SER A 157 2.20 -14.15 7.73
CA SER A 157 1.76 -12.77 7.42
C SER A 157 0.23 -12.65 7.41
N ILE A 158 -0.47 -13.65 6.89
CA ILE A 158 -1.94 -13.71 6.96
C ILE A 158 -2.40 -13.72 8.41
N ALA A 159 -1.79 -14.57 9.27
CA ALA A 159 -2.11 -14.61 10.69
C ALA A 159 -1.87 -13.26 11.38
N MET A 160 -0.77 -12.57 11.05
CA MET A 160 -0.48 -11.22 11.55
C MET A 160 -1.53 -10.19 11.11
N LEU A 161 -1.88 -10.17 9.82
CA LEU A 161 -2.88 -9.25 9.27
C LEU A 161 -4.25 -9.50 9.91
N LEU A 162 -4.69 -10.76 9.98
CA LEU A 162 -5.94 -11.14 10.61
C LEU A 162 -5.96 -10.81 12.11
N GLY A 163 -4.89 -11.15 12.84
CA GLY A 163 -4.78 -10.84 14.26
C GLY A 163 -4.86 -9.34 14.56
N GLY A 164 -4.16 -8.52 13.77
CA GLY A 164 -4.22 -7.05 13.88
C GLY A 164 -5.61 -6.49 13.53
N SER A 165 -6.26 -7.05 12.50
CA SER A 165 -7.61 -6.65 12.09
C SER A 165 -8.67 -7.04 13.12
N VAL A 166 -8.57 -8.22 13.71
CA VAL A 166 -9.45 -8.67 14.79
C VAL A 166 -9.27 -7.79 16.04
N ALA A 167 -8.02 -7.52 16.44
CA ALA A 167 -7.73 -6.62 17.54
C ALA A 167 -8.33 -5.22 17.31
N TYR A 168 -8.14 -4.64 16.12
CA TYR A 168 -8.76 -3.38 15.74
C TYR A 168 -10.29 -3.44 15.86
N THR A 169 -10.92 -4.49 15.31
CA THR A 169 -12.39 -4.62 15.32
C THR A 169 -12.94 -4.71 16.73
N LEU A 170 -12.27 -5.46 17.63
CA LEU A 170 -12.67 -5.58 19.03
C LEU A 170 -12.55 -4.25 19.77
N ILE A 171 -11.42 -3.54 19.60
CA ILE A 171 -11.20 -2.23 20.21
C ILE A 171 -12.20 -1.20 19.65
N MET A 172 -12.44 -1.21 18.35
CA MET A 172 -13.41 -0.34 17.70
C MET A 172 -14.81 -0.54 18.29
N ARG A 173 -15.29 -1.78 18.33
CA ARG A 173 -16.61 -2.11 18.91
C ARG A 173 -16.72 -1.68 20.36
N PHE A 174 -15.68 -1.90 21.16
CA PHE A 174 -15.64 -1.47 22.56
C PHE A 174 -15.75 0.06 22.68
N ILE A 175 -14.95 0.82 21.93
CA ILE A 175 -14.97 2.30 21.96
C ILE A 175 -16.33 2.84 21.52
N LEU A 176 -16.90 2.30 20.43
CA LEU A 176 -18.21 2.69 19.92
C LEU A 176 -19.31 2.44 20.95
N HIS A 177 -19.27 1.28 21.63
CA HIS A 177 -20.22 0.94 22.68
C HIS A 177 -20.10 1.90 23.88
N VAL A 178 -18.89 2.17 24.38
CA VAL A 178 -18.64 3.07 25.52
C VAL A 178 -19.07 4.51 25.19
N LYS A 179 -18.89 4.94 23.95
CA LYS A 179 -19.26 6.29 23.49
C LYS A 179 -20.72 6.40 23.03
N ASN A 180 -21.44 5.29 22.96
CA ASN A 180 -22.79 5.21 22.42
C ASN A 180 -22.91 5.78 20.99
N ILE A 181 -21.90 5.49 20.15
CA ILE A 181 -21.81 5.89 18.75
C ILE A 181 -22.02 4.67 17.86
N THR A 182 -22.77 4.82 16.76
CA THR A 182 -22.94 3.78 15.73
C THR A 182 -22.05 4.05 14.52
N LEU A 183 -21.65 3.01 13.81
CA LEU A 183 -20.97 3.15 12.54
C LEU A 183 -21.90 3.81 11.52
N THR A 184 -21.35 4.69 10.70
CA THR A 184 -22.09 5.40 9.65
C THR A 184 -22.45 4.44 8.51
N ASN A 185 -23.72 4.33 8.18
CA ASN A 185 -24.24 3.39 7.18
C ASN A 185 -23.96 3.82 5.72
N ASN A 186 -23.73 5.10 5.46
CA ASN A 186 -23.71 5.64 4.09
C ASN A 186 -22.34 6.22 3.67
N TYR A 187 -21.26 5.79 4.29
CA TYR A 187 -19.93 6.33 3.95
C TYR A 187 -19.03 5.26 3.35
N ASN A 188 -18.79 5.36 2.02
CA ASN A 188 -17.84 4.52 1.28
C ASN A 188 -17.95 3.00 1.57
N GLY A 189 -19.17 2.48 1.71
CA GLY A 189 -19.42 1.05 1.94
C GLY A 189 -18.95 0.50 3.29
N LEU A 190 -18.67 1.38 4.28
CA LEU A 190 -18.15 0.97 5.58
C LEU A 190 -19.09 0.04 6.35
N ALA A 191 -20.39 0.28 6.30
CA ALA A 191 -21.39 -0.56 6.97
C ALA A 191 -21.59 -1.92 6.29
N ASP A 192 -21.29 -1.98 5.00
CA ASP A 192 -21.48 -3.18 4.17
C ASP A 192 -20.24 -4.07 4.12
N VAL A 193 -19.19 -3.72 4.85
CA VAL A 193 -17.95 -4.52 4.93
C VAL A 193 -18.26 -5.92 5.46
N GLY A 194 -18.01 -6.93 4.61
CA GLY A 194 -18.22 -8.34 4.97
C GLY A 194 -19.61 -8.90 4.62
N ASP A 195 -20.58 -8.07 4.21
CA ASP A 195 -21.86 -8.54 3.69
C ASP A 195 -21.83 -8.67 2.16
N TYR A 196 -21.57 -9.85 1.64
CA TYR A 196 -21.56 -10.15 0.20
C TYR A 196 -22.85 -10.81 -0.30
N SER A 197 -23.93 -10.79 0.46
CA SER A 197 -25.19 -11.48 0.14
C SER A 197 -25.79 -11.06 -1.20
N THR A 198 -25.60 -9.79 -1.59
CA THR A 198 -26.15 -9.20 -2.82
C THR A 198 -25.10 -9.05 -3.94
N THR A 199 -23.85 -9.45 -3.72
CA THR A 199 -22.75 -9.17 -4.64
C THR A 199 -22.12 -10.45 -5.17
N SER A 200 -21.99 -10.56 -6.50
CA SER A 200 -21.24 -11.66 -7.13
C SER A 200 -19.73 -11.50 -6.86
N ILE A 201 -19.16 -12.36 -6.00
CA ILE A 201 -17.75 -12.35 -5.64
C ILE A 201 -16.82 -12.44 -6.88
N PRO A 202 -17.06 -13.36 -7.87
CA PRO A 202 -16.24 -13.39 -9.07
C PRO A 202 -16.24 -12.08 -9.86
N ASN A 203 -17.41 -11.46 -10.00
CA ASN A 203 -17.55 -10.17 -10.70
C ASN A 203 -16.80 -9.05 -9.94
N LEU A 204 -16.86 -9.05 -8.61
CA LEU A 204 -16.15 -8.09 -7.78
C LEU A 204 -14.63 -8.24 -7.90
N ILE A 205 -14.12 -9.48 -7.95
CA ILE A 205 -12.69 -9.74 -8.21
C ILE A 205 -12.29 -9.13 -9.56
N VAL A 206 -13.03 -9.41 -10.64
CA VAL A 206 -12.75 -8.86 -11.96
C VAL A 206 -12.75 -7.33 -11.94
N LYS A 207 -13.76 -6.71 -11.31
CA LYS A 207 -13.85 -5.26 -11.17
C LYS A 207 -12.67 -4.67 -10.39
N THR A 208 -12.16 -5.37 -9.37
CA THR A 208 -11.00 -4.94 -8.60
C THR A 208 -9.75 -4.83 -9.49
N TYR A 209 -9.52 -5.79 -10.40
CA TYR A 209 -8.44 -5.69 -11.38
C TYR A 209 -8.70 -4.61 -12.44
N GLN A 210 -9.92 -4.52 -12.96
CA GLN A 210 -10.29 -3.51 -13.95
C GLN A 210 -10.09 -2.10 -13.42
N TYR A 211 -10.47 -1.85 -12.17
CA TYR A 211 -10.34 -0.54 -11.55
C TYR A 211 -8.88 -0.06 -11.50
N ILE A 212 -7.95 -0.91 -11.01
CA ILE A 212 -6.54 -0.52 -10.94
C ILE A 212 -5.94 -0.27 -12.33
N ILE A 213 -6.29 -1.09 -13.32
CA ILE A 213 -5.83 -0.91 -14.70
C ILE A 213 -6.37 0.40 -15.28
N THR A 214 -7.65 0.69 -15.04
CA THR A 214 -8.29 1.92 -15.53
C THR A 214 -7.66 3.14 -14.90
N GLU A 215 -7.48 3.18 -13.57
CA GLU A 215 -6.86 4.31 -12.86
C GLU A 215 -5.39 4.52 -13.27
N TRP A 216 -4.67 3.46 -13.61
CA TRP A 216 -3.29 3.56 -14.07
C TRP A 216 -3.16 4.07 -15.51
N LEU A 217 -4.02 3.59 -16.41
CA LEU A 217 -3.99 3.97 -17.82
C LEU A 217 -4.72 5.28 -18.09
N HIS A 218 -5.76 5.58 -17.31
CA HIS A 218 -6.60 6.76 -17.44
C HIS A 218 -6.82 7.44 -16.08
N PRO A 219 -5.76 7.96 -15.43
CA PRO A 219 -5.92 8.58 -14.12
C PRO A 219 -6.89 9.76 -14.23
N GLN A 220 -7.98 9.69 -13.48
CA GLN A 220 -9.08 10.66 -13.53
C GLN A 220 -8.62 12.10 -13.21
N THR A 221 -7.55 12.21 -12.42
CA THR A 221 -7.03 13.51 -11.97
C THR A 221 -6.08 14.17 -12.98
N PHE A 222 -5.38 13.38 -13.79
CA PHE A 222 -4.49 13.89 -14.85
C PHE A 222 -5.12 13.64 -16.20
N ARG A 223 -5.84 14.60 -16.72
CA ARG A 223 -6.47 14.54 -18.06
C ARG A 223 -5.48 14.46 -19.23
N SER A 224 -4.16 14.54 -18.98
CA SER A 224 -3.15 14.41 -20.02
C SER A 224 -2.92 12.92 -20.35
N GLY A 225 -3.13 12.53 -21.60
CA GLY A 225 -2.84 11.18 -22.10
C GLY A 225 -1.37 10.74 -21.94
N PHE A 226 -0.46 11.69 -21.70
CA PHE A 226 0.96 11.41 -21.48
C PHE A 226 1.22 10.56 -20.23
N VAL A 227 0.55 10.85 -19.11
CA VAL A 227 0.74 10.09 -17.86
C VAL A 227 0.26 8.64 -18.04
N GLY A 228 -0.91 8.44 -18.68
CA GLY A 228 -1.40 7.10 -18.99
C GLY A 228 -0.45 6.32 -19.91
N LEU A 229 0.11 6.99 -20.93
CA LEU A 229 1.08 6.36 -21.82
C LEU A 229 2.38 5.98 -21.10
N ALA A 230 2.90 6.86 -20.23
CA ALA A 230 4.07 6.57 -19.41
C ALA A 230 3.82 5.37 -18.46
N ASN A 231 2.66 5.34 -17.81
CA ASN A 231 2.26 4.24 -16.96
C ASN A 231 2.10 2.92 -17.74
N ALA A 232 1.52 2.96 -18.95
CA ALA A 232 1.44 1.79 -19.83
C ALA A 232 2.83 1.25 -20.18
N GLY A 233 3.78 2.13 -20.48
CA GLY A 233 5.19 1.77 -20.70
C GLY A 233 5.82 1.09 -19.48
N ILE A 234 5.59 1.63 -18.27
CA ILE A 234 6.10 1.04 -17.02
C ILE A 234 5.48 -0.34 -16.79
N ILE A 235 4.17 -0.52 -17.01
CA ILE A 235 3.51 -1.84 -16.89
C ILE A 235 4.13 -2.84 -17.85
N LEU A 236 4.29 -2.47 -19.12
CA LEU A 236 4.87 -3.33 -20.14
C LEU A 236 6.29 -3.75 -19.75
N LEU A 237 7.14 -2.80 -19.36
CA LEU A 237 8.50 -3.08 -18.91
C LEU A 237 8.52 -3.95 -17.66
N THR A 238 7.60 -3.73 -16.72
CA THR A 238 7.47 -4.55 -15.50
C THR A 238 7.15 -6.00 -15.86
N ILE A 239 6.20 -6.23 -16.78
CA ILE A 239 5.85 -7.58 -17.24
C ILE A 239 7.03 -8.24 -17.94
N LEU A 240 7.73 -7.52 -18.83
CA LEU A 240 8.89 -8.05 -19.55
C LEU A 240 10.03 -8.41 -18.58
N LEU A 241 10.36 -7.55 -17.62
CA LEU A 241 11.36 -7.83 -16.58
C LEU A 241 10.95 -9.01 -15.72
N PHE A 242 9.68 -9.09 -15.32
CA PHE A 242 9.16 -10.20 -14.53
C PHE A 242 9.32 -11.53 -15.26
N VAL A 243 8.87 -11.63 -16.51
CA VAL A 243 8.99 -12.86 -17.33
C VAL A 243 10.46 -13.25 -17.49
N LEU A 244 11.32 -12.28 -17.76
CA LEU A 244 12.75 -12.53 -17.93
C LEU A 244 13.36 -13.10 -16.64
N LEU A 245 13.09 -12.48 -15.48
CA LEU A 245 13.60 -12.94 -14.19
C LEU A 245 13.01 -14.28 -13.77
N LEU A 246 11.73 -14.54 -14.07
CA LEU A 246 11.06 -15.79 -13.80
C LEU A 246 11.78 -16.97 -14.51
N VAL A 247 12.20 -16.75 -15.74
CA VAL A 247 12.88 -17.80 -16.55
C VAL A 247 14.37 -17.91 -16.20
N THR A 248 15.04 -16.78 -16.01
CA THR A 248 16.52 -16.76 -15.93
C THR A 248 17.07 -16.86 -14.51
N LYS A 249 16.30 -16.45 -13.49
CA LYS A 249 16.82 -16.34 -12.12
C LYS A 249 16.26 -17.40 -11.17
N VAL A 250 15.00 -17.81 -11.37
CA VAL A 250 14.36 -18.78 -10.47
C VAL A 250 14.51 -20.19 -11.05
N GLU A 251 15.23 -21.06 -10.36
CA GLU A 251 15.55 -22.42 -10.85
C GLU A 251 14.42 -23.40 -10.57
N SER A 252 13.84 -23.37 -9.35
CA SER A 252 12.81 -24.32 -8.93
C SER A 252 11.45 -24.02 -9.57
N ASN A 253 10.82 -25.04 -10.15
CA ASN A 253 9.47 -24.93 -10.72
C ASN A 253 8.42 -24.51 -9.66
N SER A 254 8.51 -25.02 -8.42
CA SER A 254 7.60 -24.64 -7.34
C SER A 254 7.77 -23.15 -6.98
N SER A 255 9.00 -22.64 -6.96
CA SER A 255 9.28 -21.22 -6.73
C SER A 255 8.79 -20.35 -7.89
N ARG A 256 8.90 -20.81 -9.15
CA ARG A 256 8.34 -20.13 -10.33
C ARG A 256 6.83 -20.01 -10.25
N VAL A 257 6.15 -21.09 -9.91
CA VAL A 257 4.68 -21.09 -9.76
C VAL A 257 4.25 -20.14 -8.64
N LEU A 258 4.92 -20.18 -7.47
CA LEU A 258 4.59 -19.26 -6.38
C LEU A 258 4.87 -17.80 -6.77
N LEU A 259 6.01 -17.51 -7.42
CA LEU A 259 6.33 -16.17 -7.88
C LEU A 259 5.29 -15.64 -8.88
N LEU A 260 4.82 -16.48 -9.81
CA LEU A 260 3.74 -16.13 -10.73
C LEU A 260 2.44 -15.84 -10.00
N ILE A 261 2.06 -16.68 -9.02
CA ILE A 261 0.86 -16.46 -8.19
C ILE A 261 0.96 -15.13 -7.45
N LEU A 262 2.10 -14.84 -6.80
CA LEU A 262 2.31 -13.58 -6.07
C LEU A 262 2.23 -12.36 -7.01
N PHE A 263 2.80 -12.47 -8.21
CA PHE A 263 2.73 -11.40 -9.22
C PHE A 263 1.30 -11.14 -9.68
N LEU A 264 0.52 -12.19 -9.92
CA LEU A 264 -0.89 -12.07 -10.29
C LEU A 264 -1.76 -11.56 -9.14
N LEU A 265 -1.47 -11.95 -7.89
CA LEU A 265 -2.18 -11.46 -6.70
C LEU A 265 -1.81 -10.02 -6.34
N PHE A 266 -0.67 -9.51 -6.80
CA PHE A 266 -0.18 -8.20 -6.40
C PHE A 266 -1.14 -7.05 -6.74
N PRO A 267 -1.70 -6.92 -7.96
CA PRO A 267 -2.69 -5.88 -8.26
C PRO A 267 -3.93 -5.99 -7.37
N PHE A 268 -4.41 -7.20 -7.10
CA PHE A 268 -5.53 -7.43 -6.19
C PHE A 268 -5.19 -7.00 -4.76
N GLY A 269 -4.00 -7.36 -4.27
CA GLY A 269 -3.54 -7.03 -2.91
C GLY A 269 -3.40 -5.54 -2.65
N ILE A 270 -2.87 -4.77 -3.62
CA ILE A 270 -2.76 -3.31 -3.51
C ILE A 270 -4.09 -2.58 -3.73
N ASN A 271 -5.16 -3.29 -4.11
CA ASN A 271 -6.52 -2.78 -4.31
C ASN A 271 -7.56 -3.57 -3.50
N ILE A 272 -7.15 -4.23 -2.41
CA ILE A 272 -8.03 -5.07 -1.61
C ILE A 272 -9.16 -4.26 -0.95
N VAL A 273 -8.95 -2.97 -0.71
CA VAL A 273 -9.97 -2.08 -0.14
C VAL A 273 -11.15 -1.94 -1.09
N TYR A 274 -10.92 -1.82 -2.40
CA TYR A 274 -11.99 -1.81 -3.40
C TYR A 274 -12.87 -3.08 -3.32
N PHE A 275 -12.23 -4.24 -3.15
CA PHE A 275 -12.94 -5.51 -2.96
C PHE A 275 -13.76 -5.52 -1.67
N VAL A 276 -13.15 -5.09 -0.55
CA VAL A 276 -13.80 -5.09 0.76
C VAL A 276 -14.94 -4.06 0.86
N SER A 277 -14.80 -2.90 0.21
CA SER A 277 -15.80 -1.82 0.16
C SER A 277 -16.83 -1.98 -0.96
N LYS A 278 -16.84 -3.12 -1.67
CA LYS A 278 -17.75 -3.42 -2.81
C LYS A 278 -17.68 -2.38 -3.94
N GLY A 279 -16.50 -1.86 -4.22
CA GLY A 279 -16.29 -0.91 -5.31
C GLY A 279 -16.39 0.56 -4.91
N MET A 280 -16.53 0.85 -3.64
CA MET A 280 -16.52 2.22 -3.12
C MET A 280 -15.09 2.62 -2.75
N GLU A 281 -14.39 3.26 -3.69
CA GLU A 281 -13.04 3.75 -3.47
C GLU A 281 -12.94 5.24 -3.82
N HIS A 282 -12.10 5.95 -3.08
CA HIS A 282 -11.85 7.38 -3.23
C HIS A 282 -10.35 7.60 -3.49
N THR A 283 -9.99 8.66 -4.21
CA THR A 283 -8.58 8.99 -4.55
C THR A 283 -7.63 8.98 -3.34
N LEU A 284 -8.13 9.36 -2.15
CA LEU A 284 -7.35 9.30 -0.90
C LEU A 284 -7.04 7.86 -0.42
N MET A 285 -7.65 6.85 -1.03
CA MET A 285 -7.45 5.43 -0.69
C MET A 285 -6.45 4.74 -1.61
N THR A 286 -6.01 5.38 -2.72
CA THR A 286 -5.24 4.73 -3.80
C THR A 286 -3.71 4.85 -3.67
N PHE A 287 -3.19 5.26 -2.51
CA PHE A 287 -1.73 5.38 -2.30
C PHE A 287 -0.96 4.09 -2.66
N SER A 288 -1.53 2.95 -2.33
CA SER A 288 -0.95 1.62 -2.60
C SER A 288 -0.66 1.35 -4.07
N PHE A 289 -1.35 2.04 -5.00
CA PHE A 289 -1.08 1.92 -6.44
C PHE A 289 0.33 2.40 -6.79
N GLY A 290 0.92 3.31 -6.01
CA GLY A 290 2.32 3.67 -6.12
C GLY A 290 3.30 2.53 -5.90
N LEU A 291 2.88 1.43 -5.26
CA LEU A 291 3.71 0.23 -5.10
C LEU A 291 3.98 -0.52 -6.43
N LEU A 292 3.24 -0.23 -7.51
CA LEU A 292 3.59 -0.68 -8.86
C LEU A 292 4.93 -0.09 -9.32
N TYR A 293 5.24 1.15 -8.96
CA TYR A 293 6.57 1.73 -9.21
C TYR A 293 7.66 1.03 -8.38
N LEU A 294 7.33 0.66 -7.13
CA LEU A 294 8.26 -0.13 -6.29
C LEU A 294 8.49 -1.52 -6.89
N LEU A 295 7.44 -2.19 -7.40
CA LEU A 295 7.59 -3.47 -8.13
C LEU A 295 8.52 -3.32 -9.33
N PHE A 296 8.32 -2.29 -10.17
CA PHE A 296 9.19 -2.01 -11.31
C PHE A 296 10.64 -1.83 -10.88
N VAL A 297 10.90 -0.97 -9.88
CA VAL A 297 12.24 -0.69 -9.36
C VAL A 297 12.86 -1.94 -8.75
N LEU A 298 12.09 -2.77 -8.03
CA LEU A 298 12.53 -4.03 -7.46
C LEU A 298 12.98 -5.01 -8.55
N LEU A 299 12.18 -5.21 -9.59
CA LEU A 299 12.56 -6.09 -10.71
C LEU A 299 13.78 -5.55 -11.46
N LEU A 300 13.86 -4.24 -11.66
CA LEU A 300 15.03 -3.61 -12.28
C LEU A 300 16.30 -3.77 -11.43
N HIS A 301 16.18 -3.81 -10.10
CA HIS A 301 17.32 -4.07 -9.20
C HIS A 301 17.94 -5.44 -9.43
N TYR A 302 17.12 -6.46 -9.75
CA TYR A 302 17.60 -7.82 -10.06
C TYR A 302 18.10 -7.97 -11.49
N PHE A 303 17.83 -7.00 -12.35
CA PHE A 303 18.28 -7.07 -13.73
C PHE A 303 19.73 -6.59 -13.86
N PRO A 304 20.67 -7.40 -14.41
CA PRO A 304 22.06 -7.02 -14.56
C PRO A 304 22.22 -5.98 -15.68
N LEU A 305 22.14 -4.69 -15.32
CA LEU A 305 22.35 -3.56 -16.24
C LEU A 305 23.69 -3.64 -16.99
N SER A 306 24.70 -4.26 -16.41
CA SER A 306 25.99 -4.52 -17.06
C SER A 306 25.88 -5.40 -18.33
N LYS A 307 24.85 -6.25 -18.41
CA LYS A 307 24.58 -7.02 -19.64
C LYS A 307 23.99 -6.16 -20.76
N ILE A 308 23.17 -5.15 -20.42
CA ILE A 308 22.63 -4.22 -21.44
C ILE A 308 23.75 -3.36 -22.02
N GLN A 309 24.69 -2.87 -21.21
CA GLN A 309 25.83 -2.09 -21.70
C GLN A 309 26.69 -2.85 -22.71
N LYS A 310 26.70 -4.18 -22.64
CA LYS A 310 27.40 -5.03 -23.62
C LYS A 310 26.70 -5.06 -24.99
N TYR A 311 25.39 -4.85 -25.05
CA TYR A 311 24.58 -4.90 -26.30
C TYR A 311 24.24 -3.52 -26.86
N LEU A 312 24.35 -2.44 -26.04
CA LEU A 312 24.15 -1.05 -26.51
C LEU A 312 25.01 -0.66 -27.72
N PRO A 313 26.29 -1.06 -27.83
CA PRO A 313 27.07 -0.76 -29.03
C PRO A 313 26.50 -1.37 -30.30
N TYR A 314 25.89 -2.56 -30.20
CA TYR A 314 25.29 -3.24 -31.38
C TYR A 314 23.97 -2.61 -31.84
N ALA A 315 23.20 -2.02 -30.92
CA ALA A 315 21.96 -1.29 -31.26
C ALA A 315 22.22 0.11 -31.87
N ALA A 316 23.42 0.66 -31.68
CA ALA A 316 23.83 1.93 -32.27
C ALA A 316 24.38 1.79 -33.70
N TYR A 317 24.60 0.56 -34.16
CA TYR A 317 25.11 0.23 -35.51
C TYR A 317 24.04 -0.45 -36.40
N ALA A 318 22.82 -0.66 -35.90
CA ALA A 318 21.68 -1.16 -36.64
C ALA A 318 20.67 -0.02 -36.92
#